data_4eb5207a5dd5eaa58f072aaa8b168f91
#
_entry.id   4eb5207a5dd5eaa58f072aaa8b168f91
#
_cell.length_a   1.000
_cell.length_b   1.000
_cell.length_c   1.000
_cell.angle_alpha   90.00
_cell.angle_beta   90.00
_cell.angle_gamma   90.00
#
_symmetry.space_group_name_H-M   'P 1'
#
loop_
_entity.id
_entity.type
_entity.pdbx_description
1 polymer ?
#
loop_
_entity_poly.entity_id
_entity_poly.type
_entity_poly.pdbx_seq_one_letter_code
_entity_poly.pdbx_strand_id
1 'polypeptide(L)'
;FISERVNQIRNWNMEFVQGDILDKELIRKYCSKADIVHHLAGITSVPRTKNEASIEQDKKIKEVGEQGTQNILDVISNNCKIIFPSTHVVYEGINEVKTNIKENETTKPVLSYSSSKAVNEDQLKKSGKNYVILRLGSVYGYSTDSMRIDIMPNLFSKISSQNGTLKLFAGGRQIKSLVPLIDVARCFKFMEEKNEIQSEVFNLTKDTLTVKEVAEVCKKHNPKITLKETNDEVPNLGFSLSNKKLLKTGFEFLYN
;
A
#
# COMPACT_ATOMS: atom_id res chain seq x y z
N PHE A 1 -20.58 -5.06 -10.75
CA PHE A 1 -19.39 -4.54 -10.00
C PHE A 1 -18.07 -4.79 -10.74
N ILE A 2 -17.71 -6.06 -11.04
CA ILE A 2 -16.51 -6.37 -11.83
C ILE A 2 -16.69 -5.94 -13.29
N SER A 3 -17.87 -6.15 -13.87
CA SER A 3 -18.19 -5.78 -15.25
C SER A 3 -18.05 -4.28 -15.52
N GLU A 4 -18.45 -3.43 -14.59
CA GLU A 4 -18.31 -1.97 -14.72
C GLU A 4 -16.85 -1.54 -14.76
N ARG A 5 -16.00 -2.10 -13.89
CA ARG A 5 -14.55 -1.81 -13.91
C ARG A 5 -13.88 -2.28 -15.19
N VAL A 6 -14.25 -3.44 -15.70
CA VAL A 6 -13.77 -3.96 -16.99
C VAL A 6 -14.19 -3.03 -18.13
N ASN A 7 -15.43 -2.55 -18.11
CA ASN A 7 -15.91 -1.61 -19.11
C ASN A 7 -15.19 -0.24 -19.04
N GLN A 8 -14.89 0.25 -17.83
CA GLN A 8 -14.08 1.47 -17.67
C GLN A 8 -12.69 1.30 -18.29
N ILE A 9 -12.01 0.18 -18.00
CA ILE A 9 -10.68 -0.13 -18.57
C ILE A 9 -10.74 -0.15 -20.10
N ARG A 10 -11.74 -0.82 -20.68
CA ARG A 10 -11.96 -0.86 -22.13
C ARG A 10 -12.25 0.51 -22.73
N ASN A 11 -13.04 1.33 -22.04
CA ASN A 11 -13.33 2.69 -22.46
C ASN A 11 -12.09 3.60 -22.47
N TRP A 12 -11.07 3.25 -21.70
CA TRP A 12 -9.76 3.93 -21.71
C TRP A 12 -8.79 3.36 -22.77
N ASN A 13 -9.30 2.57 -23.70
CA ASN A 13 -8.53 1.94 -24.77
C ASN A 13 -7.47 0.94 -24.25
N MET A 14 -7.75 0.31 -23.11
CA MET A 14 -6.88 -0.71 -22.51
C MET A 14 -7.40 -2.11 -22.81
N GLU A 15 -6.50 -3.01 -23.13
CA GLU A 15 -6.85 -4.43 -23.25
C GLU A 15 -7.05 -5.04 -21.86
N PHE A 16 -8.17 -5.71 -21.66
CA PHE A 16 -8.43 -6.50 -20.47
C PHE A 16 -8.29 -7.98 -20.75
N VAL A 17 -7.41 -8.64 -20.01
CA VAL A 17 -7.24 -10.10 -20.05
C VAL A 17 -7.48 -10.66 -18.66
N GLN A 18 -8.45 -11.58 -18.55
CA GLN A 18 -8.67 -12.31 -17.31
C GLN A 18 -7.66 -13.45 -17.18
N GLY A 19 -7.02 -13.56 -16.01
CA GLY A 19 -6.04 -14.61 -15.75
C GLY A 19 -5.60 -14.68 -14.29
N ASP A 20 -4.78 -15.66 -13.99
CA ASP A 20 -4.13 -15.82 -12.68
C ASP A 20 -2.64 -15.52 -12.83
N ILE A 21 -2.07 -14.80 -11.86
CA ILE A 21 -0.63 -14.49 -11.81
C ILE A 21 0.22 -15.76 -11.62
N LEU A 22 -0.37 -16.85 -11.16
CA LEU A 22 0.28 -18.16 -11.05
C LEU A 22 0.37 -18.89 -12.39
N ASP A 23 -0.40 -18.48 -13.42
CA ASP A 23 -0.29 -19.01 -14.78
C ASP A 23 0.90 -18.36 -15.50
N LYS A 24 2.06 -19.02 -15.41
CA LYS A 24 3.32 -18.51 -15.97
C LYS A 24 3.27 -18.35 -17.49
N GLU A 25 2.53 -19.19 -18.22
CA GLU A 25 2.43 -19.08 -19.67
C GLU A 25 1.58 -17.86 -20.08
N LEU A 26 0.49 -17.60 -19.35
CA LEU A 26 -0.30 -16.40 -19.54
C LEU A 26 0.55 -15.14 -19.26
N ILE A 27 1.29 -15.13 -18.15
CA ILE A 27 2.18 -14.02 -17.80
C ILE A 27 3.26 -13.84 -18.86
N ARG A 28 3.85 -14.91 -19.37
CA ARG A 28 4.83 -14.85 -20.47
C ARG A 28 4.24 -14.21 -21.72
N LYS A 29 3.04 -14.62 -22.10
CA LYS A 29 2.35 -14.10 -23.29
C LYS A 29 2.19 -12.57 -23.25
N TYR A 30 1.85 -12.00 -22.09
CA TYR A 30 1.53 -10.57 -21.98
C TYR A 30 2.66 -9.71 -21.42
N CYS A 31 3.57 -10.26 -20.62
CA CYS A 31 4.61 -9.47 -19.95
C CYS A 31 5.98 -9.54 -20.63
N SER A 32 6.27 -10.55 -21.48
CA SER A 32 7.62 -10.75 -22.03
C SER A 32 8.13 -9.62 -22.92
N LYS A 33 7.23 -8.84 -23.51
CA LYS A 33 7.55 -7.69 -24.39
C LYS A 33 7.18 -6.34 -23.75
N ALA A 34 6.81 -6.34 -22.48
CA ALA A 34 6.43 -5.11 -21.80
C ALA A 34 7.68 -4.25 -21.53
N ASP A 35 7.56 -2.96 -21.73
CA ASP A 35 8.55 -1.96 -21.34
C ASP A 35 8.45 -1.64 -19.85
N ILE A 36 7.21 -1.61 -19.32
CA ILE A 36 6.92 -1.35 -17.92
C ILE A 36 5.87 -2.34 -17.41
N VAL A 37 6.08 -2.86 -16.21
CA VAL A 37 5.11 -3.71 -15.52
C VAL A 37 4.77 -3.08 -14.18
N HIS A 38 3.48 -2.73 -13.97
CA HIS A 38 2.93 -2.40 -12.67
C HIS A 38 2.48 -3.68 -11.99
N HIS A 39 3.29 -4.20 -11.08
CA HIS A 39 2.97 -5.45 -10.38
C HIS A 39 2.05 -5.19 -9.19
N LEU A 40 0.75 -5.04 -9.46
CA LEU A 40 -0.27 -4.75 -8.44
C LEU A 40 -0.96 -6.01 -7.89
N ALA A 41 -0.80 -7.15 -8.57
CA ALA A 41 -1.43 -8.39 -8.17
C ALA A 41 -0.90 -8.90 -6.82
N GLY A 42 -1.79 -9.30 -5.94
CA GLY A 42 -1.45 -9.83 -4.63
C GLY A 42 -2.67 -9.88 -3.72
N ILE A 43 -2.60 -10.72 -2.70
CA ILE A 43 -3.66 -10.83 -1.70
C ILE A 43 -3.30 -9.94 -0.51
N THR A 44 -4.16 -8.97 -0.20
CA THR A 44 -4.03 -8.09 0.95
C THR A 44 -4.99 -8.54 2.03
N SER A 45 -4.51 -9.32 2.99
CA SER A 45 -5.27 -9.68 4.17
C SER A 45 -4.42 -9.37 5.39
N VAL A 46 -4.92 -8.46 6.20
CA VAL A 46 -4.35 -8.15 7.51
C VAL A 46 -5.42 -8.51 8.53
N PRO A 47 -5.28 -9.63 9.26
CA PRO A 47 -6.26 -10.02 10.26
C PRO A 47 -6.35 -8.96 11.35
N ARG A 48 -7.57 -8.63 11.77
CA ARG A 48 -7.84 -7.67 12.85
C ARG A 48 -7.64 -8.30 14.22
N THR A 49 -7.85 -9.62 14.28
CA THR A 49 -7.70 -10.43 15.49
C THR A 49 -6.92 -11.70 15.18
N LYS A 50 -6.33 -12.33 16.21
CA LYS A 50 -5.63 -13.62 16.05
C LYS A 50 -6.54 -14.74 15.52
N ASN A 51 -7.84 -14.65 15.78
CA ASN A 51 -8.83 -15.64 15.34
C ASN A 51 -9.23 -15.52 13.87
N GLU A 52 -8.94 -14.40 13.22
CA GLU A 52 -9.18 -14.20 11.79
C GLU A 52 -8.03 -14.74 10.91
N ALA A 53 -6.88 -15.04 11.51
CA ALA A 53 -5.76 -15.64 10.80
C ALA A 53 -6.08 -17.10 10.46
N SER A 54 -6.00 -17.47 9.19
CA SER A 54 -6.17 -18.84 8.73
C SER A 54 -4.91 -19.32 8.02
N ILE A 55 -4.47 -20.54 8.33
CA ILE A 55 -3.28 -21.15 7.72
C ILE A 55 -3.43 -21.24 6.21
N GLU A 56 -4.63 -21.55 5.72
CA GLU A 56 -4.91 -21.64 4.29
C GLU A 56 -4.79 -20.28 3.61
N GLN A 57 -5.32 -19.22 4.23
CA GLN A 57 -5.21 -17.85 3.73
C GLN A 57 -3.74 -17.38 3.72
N ASP A 58 -3.00 -17.65 4.77
CA ASP A 58 -1.58 -17.33 4.86
C ASP A 58 -0.75 -18.03 3.79
N LYS A 59 -1.04 -19.32 3.53
CA LYS A 59 -0.43 -20.08 2.44
C LYS A 59 -0.72 -19.44 1.08
N LYS A 60 -1.97 -19.07 0.83
CA LYS A 60 -2.39 -18.44 -0.42
C LYS A 60 -1.79 -17.04 -0.61
N ILE A 61 -1.65 -16.25 0.45
CA ILE A 61 -0.96 -14.95 0.42
C ILE A 61 0.48 -15.12 -0.07
N LYS A 62 1.20 -16.09 0.51
CA LYS A 62 2.59 -16.37 0.14
C LYS A 62 2.69 -16.91 -1.29
N GLU A 63 1.88 -17.90 -1.64
CA GLU A 63 1.89 -18.51 -2.97
C GLU A 63 1.64 -17.45 -4.06
N VAL A 64 0.55 -16.69 -3.97
CA VAL A 64 0.21 -15.65 -4.95
C VAL A 64 1.24 -14.52 -4.95
N GLY A 65 1.70 -14.09 -3.78
CA GLY A 65 2.71 -13.03 -3.66
C GLY A 65 4.06 -13.47 -4.20
N GLU A 66 4.63 -14.53 -3.65
CA GLU A 66 6.02 -14.92 -3.91
C GLU A 66 6.18 -15.61 -5.28
N GLN A 67 5.35 -16.62 -5.58
CA GLN A 67 5.40 -17.30 -6.88
C GLN A 67 4.91 -16.40 -8.01
N GLY A 68 3.87 -15.59 -7.78
CA GLY A 68 3.38 -14.63 -8.77
C GLY A 68 4.44 -13.59 -9.14
N THR A 69 5.16 -13.06 -8.15
CA THR A 69 6.31 -12.16 -8.40
C THR A 69 7.41 -12.87 -9.18
N GLN A 70 7.75 -14.12 -8.83
CA GLN A 70 8.75 -14.89 -9.53
C GLN A 70 8.36 -15.15 -10.99
N ASN A 71 7.10 -15.47 -11.26
CA ASN A 71 6.60 -15.69 -12.63
C ASN A 71 6.78 -14.43 -13.51
N ILE A 72 6.54 -13.23 -12.96
CA ILE A 72 6.81 -11.98 -13.68
C ILE A 72 8.31 -11.83 -13.94
N LEU A 73 9.14 -11.97 -12.92
CA LEU A 73 10.59 -11.79 -13.03
C LEU A 73 11.25 -12.74 -14.03
N ASP A 74 10.74 -13.97 -14.12
CA ASP A 74 11.25 -15.00 -15.05
C ASP A 74 10.97 -14.67 -16.52
N VAL A 75 9.94 -13.87 -16.82
CA VAL A 75 9.48 -13.64 -18.19
C VAL A 75 9.77 -12.27 -18.75
N ILE A 76 9.86 -11.23 -17.91
CA ILE A 76 10.13 -9.87 -18.36
C ILE A 76 11.57 -9.72 -18.88
N SER A 77 11.75 -8.84 -19.85
CA SER A 77 13.09 -8.51 -20.37
C SER A 77 13.95 -7.77 -19.33
N ASN A 78 15.27 -7.73 -19.53
CA ASN A 78 16.17 -6.97 -18.64
C ASN A 78 15.95 -5.45 -18.76
N ASN A 79 15.39 -5.00 -19.87
CA ASN A 79 15.09 -3.57 -20.09
C ASN A 79 13.72 -3.17 -19.52
N CYS A 80 12.89 -4.13 -19.13
CA CYS A 80 11.58 -3.85 -18.54
C CYS A 80 11.76 -3.25 -17.13
N LYS A 81 11.07 -2.14 -16.89
CA LYS A 81 10.97 -1.56 -15.54
C LYS A 81 9.76 -2.15 -14.81
N ILE A 82 10.00 -2.70 -13.62
CA ILE A 82 8.91 -3.16 -12.75
C ILE A 82 8.66 -2.14 -11.63
N ILE A 83 7.42 -1.69 -11.49
CA ILE A 83 7.00 -0.80 -10.41
C ILE A 83 6.12 -1.60 -9.45
N PHE A 84 6.58 -1.71 -8.20
CA PHE A 84 6.00 -2.62 -7.20
C PHE A 84 5.53 -1.88 -5.96
N PRO A 85 4.22 -1.93 -5.63
CA PRO A 85 3.71 -1.42 -4.36
C PRO A 85 4.03 -2.40 -3.23
N SER A 86 5.03 -2.06 -2.45
CA SER A 86 5.28 -2.65 -1.14
C SER A 86 4.46 -1.91 -0.08
N THR A 87 4.76 -2.06 1.17
CA THR A 87 3.93 -1.56 2.27
C THR A 87 4.77 -1.09 3.44
N HIS A 88 4.28 -0.09 4.19
CA HIS A 88 4.89 0.32 5.45
C HIS A 88 4.85 -0.75 6.52
N VAL A 89 3.90 -1.72 6.45
CA VAL A 89 3.80 -2.78 7.46
C VAL A 89 4.96 -3.78 7.44
N VAL A 90 5.90 -3.67 6.49
CA VAL A 90 7.19 -4.39 6.60
C VAL A 90 7.99 -4.00 7.85
N TYR A 91 7.59 -2.94 8.56
CA TYR A 91 8.17 -2.47 9.81
C TYR A 91 7.32 -2.77 11.06
N GLU A 92 6.23 -3.52 10.93
CA GLU A 92 5.25 -3.70 12.02
C GLU A 92 5.79 -4.39 13.28
N GLY A 93 6.88 -5.13 13.16
CA GLY A 93 7.59 -5.77 14.29
C GLY A 93 8.52 -4.84 15.07
N ILE A 94 8.49 -3.51 14.80
CA ILE A 94 9.18 -2.53 15.64
C ILE A 94 8.33 -2.29 16.88
N ASN A 95 8.86 -2.65 18.05
CA ASN A 95 8.12 -2.62 19.33
C ASN A 95 8.14 -1.24 20.01
N GLU A 96 8.95 -0.31 19.51
CA GLU A 96 9.07 1.05 20.01
C GLU A 96 8.44 2.08 19.05
N VAL A 97 8.08 3.25 19.56
CA VAL A 97 7.68 4.36 18.72
C VAL A 97 8.90 4.86 17.96
N LYS A 98 8.90 4.67 16.65
CA LYS A 98 9.98 5.11 15.77
C LYS A 98 9.44 6.04 14.69
N THR A 99 10.03 7.21 14.55
CA THR A 99 9.61 8.20 13.58
C THR A 99 10.64 8.39 12.47
N ASN A 100 10.18 8.82 11.30
CA ASN A 100 11.04 9.14 10.15
C ASN A 100 11.90 7.96 9.68
N ILE A 101 11.34 6.74 9.67
CA ILE A 101 12.02 5.53 9.18
C ILE A 101 12.40 5.73 7.70
N LYS A 102 13.69 5.55 7.41
CA LYS A 102 14.23 5.65 6.05
C LYS A 102 14.19 4.29 5.35
N GLU A 103 14.37 4.31 4.04
CA GLU A 103 14.31 3.13 3.18
C GLU A 103 15.40 2.09 3.46
N ASN A 104 16.54 2.50 4.00
CA ASN A 104 17.66 1.63 4.39
C ASN A 104 17.52 0.99 5.78
N GLU A 105 16.45 1.31 6.50
CA GLU A 105 16.17 0.67 7.78
C GLU A 105 15.80 -0.80 7.60
N THR A 106 16.27 -1.65 8.51
CA THR A 106 15.97 -3.07 8.49
C THR A 106 14.49 -3.33 8.69
N THR A 107 13.88 -4.05 7.75
CA THR A 107 12.48 -4.47 7.85
C THR A 107 12.30 -5.53 8.96
N LYS A 108 11.15 -5.49 9.62
CA LYS A 108 10.75 -6.45 10.67
C LYS A 108 9.30 -6.90 10.44
N PRO A 109 9.02 -7.65 9.35
CA PRO A 109 7.67 -8.13 9.09
C PRO A 109 7.28 -9.21 10.10
N VAL A 110 6.00 -9.29 10.46
CA VAL A 110 5.45 -10.25 11.42
C VAL A 110 4.32 -11.07 10.81
N LEU A 111 3.41 -10.41 10.11
CA LEU A 111 2.25 -11.05 9.49
C LEU A 111 2.62 -11.66 8.12
N SER A 112 1.85 -12.64 7.67
CA SER A 112 2.08 -13.30 6.38
C SER A 112 2.08 -12.33 5.19
N TYR A 113 1.21 -11.31 5.23
CA TYR A 113 1.18 -10.26 4.21
C TYR A 113 2.48 -9.44 4.16
N SER A 114 2.93 -8.92 5.29
CA SER A 114 4.15 -8.11 5.37
C SER A 114 5.40 -8.93 5.06
N SER A 115 5.43 -10.19 5.51
CA SER A 115 6.51 -11.14 5.22
C SER A 115 6.60 -11.45 3.74
N SER A 116 5.48 -11.73 3.07
CA SER A 116 5.43 -11.95 1.62
C SER A 116 5.87 -10.70 0.85
N LYS A 117 5.45 -9.49 1.28
CA LYS A 117 5.93 -8.25 0.67
C LYS A 117 7.44 -8.03 0.83
N ALA A 118 8.01 -8.36 1.99
CA ALA A 118 9.45 -8.30 2.20
C ALA A 118 10.22 -9.31 1.31
N VAL A 119 9.69 -10.52 1.15
CA VAL A 119 10.24 -11.52 0.21
C VAL A 119 10.19 -10.99 -1.23
N ASN A 120 9.08 -10.37 -1.64
CA ASN A 120 8.97 -9.77 -2.98
C ASN A 120 9.99 -8.64 -3.20
N GLU A 121 10.25 -7.79 -2.20
CA GLU A 121 11.31 -6.79 -2.31
C GLU A 121 12.69 -7.44 -2.53
N ASP A 122 12.97 -8.55 -1.83
CA ASP A 122 14.22 -9.28 -1.97
C ASP A 122 14.33 -9.99 -3.34
N GLN A 123 13.23 -10.57 -3.84
CA GLN A 123 13.20 -11.15 -5.19
C GLN A 123 13.54 -10.09 -6.24
N LEU A 124 12.92 -8.90 -6.17
CA LEU A 124 13.20 -7.78 -7.06
C LEU A 124 14.66 -7.34 -6.99
N LYS A 125 15.20 -7.12 -5.79
CA LYS A 125 16.59 -6.70 -5.55
C LYS A 125 17.61 -7.71 -6.10
N LYS A 126 17.31 -9.01 -6.02
CA LYS A 126 18.19 -10.10 -6.48
C LYS A 126 18.00 -10.46 -7.95
N SER A 127 16.95 -9.98 -8.61
CA SER A 127 16.57 -10.39 -9.97
C SER A 127 17.51 -9.89 -11.07
N GLY A 128 18.32 -8.85 -10.81
CA GLY A 128 19.07 -8.15 -11.84
C GLY A 128 18.22 -7.32 -12.80
N LYS A 129 16.89 -7.22 -12.55
CA LYS A 129 15.96 -6.40 -13.34
C LYS A 129 15.92 -4.97 -12.85
N ASN A 130 15.46 -4.05 -13.69
CA ASN A 130 15.17 -2.68 -13.28
C ASN A 130 13.87 -2.64 -12.47
N TYR A 131 13.91 -2.12 -11.25
CA TYR A 131 12.74 -2.05 -10.37
C TYR A 131 12.62 -0.70 -9.67
N VAL A 132 11.39 -0.35 -9.32
CA VAL A 132 11.07 0.70 -8.35
C VAL A 132 10.11 0.11 -7.32
N ILE A 133 10.53 0.08 -6.06
CA ILE A 133 9.73 -0.38 -4.94
C ILE A 133 9.17 0.83 -4.21
N LEU A 134 7.85 0.90 -4.07
CA LEU A 134 7.15 1.95 -3.34
C LEU A 134 6.55 1.37 -2.05
N ARG A 135 7.14 1.66 -0.89
CA ARG A 135 6.58 1.31 0.43
C ARG A 135 5.48 2.29 0.78
N LEU A 136 4.25 1.89 0.52
CA LEU A 136 3.08 2.74 0.72
C LEU A 136 2.76 2.89 2.20
N GLY A 137 2.50 4.12 2.64
CA GLY A 137 1.78 4.39 3.87
C GLY A 137 0.34 3.85 3.81
N SER A 138 -0.47 4.14 4.81
CA SER A 138 -1.90 3.81 4.78
C SER A 138 -2.58 4.65 3.70
N VAL A 139 -2.97 3.97 2.60
CA VAL A 139 -3.59 4.61 1.45
C VAL A 139 -5.05 4.90 1.74
N TYR A 140 -5.46 6.14 1.62
CA TYR A 140 -6.83 6.58 1.83
C TYR A 140 -7.33 7.43 0.66
N GLY A 141 -8.64 7.56 0.53
CA GLY A 141 -9.27 8.40 -0.48
C GLY A 141 -10.58 7.83 -0.96
N TYR A 142 -11.30 8.68 -1.68
CA TYR A 142 -12.60 8.34 -2.25
C TYR A 142 -12.44 7.47 -3.51
N SER A 143 -13.31 6.49 -3.63
CA SER A 143 -13.57 5.75 -4.87
C SER A 143 -15.03 5.28 -4.85
N THR A 144 -15.73 5.46 -5.96
CA THR A 144 -17.14 5.03 -6.08
C THR A 144 -17.31 3.53 -5.88
N ASP A 145 -16.37 2.73 -6.42
CA ASP A 145 -16.59 1.29 -6.57
C ASP A 145 -15.66 0.42 -5.73
N SER A 146 -14.56 0.99 -5.21
CA SER A 146 -13.50 0.19 -4.57
C SER A 146 -12.92 0.80 -3.31
N MET A 147 -13.56 1.81 -2.74
CA MET A 147 -13.09 2.43 -1.52
C MET A 147 -13.07 1.43 -0.35
N ARG A 148 -11.90 1.20 0.22
CA ARG A 148 -11.77 0.42 1.45
C ARG A 148 -12.24 1.25 2.65
N ILE A 149 -13.45 0.96 3.10
CA ILE A 149 -14.08 1.68 4.23
C ILE A 149 -13.36 1.40 5.55
N ASP A 150 -12.74 0.26 5.71
CA ASP A 150 -12.05 -0.17 6.94
C ASP A 150 -10.69 0.51 7.17
N ILE A 151 -10.17 1.24 6.20
CA ILE A 151 -9.00 2.11 6.40
C ILE A 151 -9.41 3.30 7.26
N MET A 152 -8.64 3.57 8.32
CA MET A 152 -9.03 4.49 9.40
C MET A 152 -9.51 5.87 8.89
N PRO A 153 -8.83 6.62 7.99
CA PRO A 153 -9.34 7.90 7.53
C PRO A 153 -10.67 7.79 6.77
N ASN A 154 -10.84 6.74 5.95
CA ASN A 154 -12.08 6.49 5.22
C ASN A 154 -13.23 6.14 6.18
N LEU A 155 -12.95 5.29 7.18
CA LEU A 155 -13.92 4.92 8.21
C LEU A 155 -14.37 6.13 9.03
N PHE A 156 -13.40 6.98 9.45
CA PHE A 156 -13.69 8.19 10.19
C PHE A 156 -14.55 9.16 9.38
N SER A 157 -14.23 9.35 8.10
CA SER A 157 -15.03 10.16 7.18
C SER A 157 -16.46 9.64 7.06
N LYS A 158 -16.65 8.30 6.91
CA LYS A 158 -17.96 7.67 6.84
C LYS A 158 -18.76 7.88 8.13
N ILE A 159 -18.16 7.59 9.29
CA ILE A 159 -18.84 7.77 10.59
C ILE A 159 -19.20 9.25 10.79
N SER A 160 -18.30 10.15 10.41
CA SER A 160 -18.51 11.59 10.52
C SER A 160 -19.65 12.09 9.64
N SER A 161 -19.80 11.56 8.41
CA SER A 161 -20.92 11.92 7.54
C SER A 161 -22.29 11.54 8.12
N GLN A 162 -22.32 10.59 9.06
CA GLN A 162 -23.51 10.10 9.74
C GLN A 162 -23.70 10.74 11.15
N ASN A 163 -22.96 11.79 11.50
CA ASN A 163 -22.93 12.42 12.81
C ASN A 163 -22.61 11.43 13.96
N GLY A 164 -21.82 10.41 13.68
CA GLY A 164 -21.52 9.34 14.61
C GLY A 164 -20.46 9.66 15.64
N THR A 165 -20.05 8.65 16.42
CA THR A 165 -19.00 8.74 17.44
C THR A 165 -17.73 8.08 16.93
N LEU A 166 -16.62 8.83 16.89
CA LEU A 166 -15.30 8.30 16.62
C LEU A 166 -14.67 7.80 17.93
N LYS A 167 -14.40 6.49 18.00
CA LYS A 167 -13.70 5.89 19.14
C LYS A 167 -12.19 5.99 18.93
N LEU A 168 -11.50 6.53 19.93
CA LEU A 168 -10.06 6.77 19.94
C LEU A 168 -9.40 5.82 20.94
N PHE A 169 -9.04 4.61 20.49
CA PHE A 169 -8.33 3.63 21.32
C PHE A 169 -6.98 4.19 21.78
N ALA A 170 -6.59 3.91 23.03
CA ALA A 170 -5.41 4.47 23.68
C ALA A 170 -5.33 6.00 23.56
N GLY A 171 -6.47 6.70 23.65
CA GLY A 171 -6.57 8.16 23.48
C GLY A 171 -6.20 8.64 22.06
N GLY A 172 -6.18 7.76 21.07
CA GLY A 172 -5.84 8.12 19.69
C GLY A 172 -4.36 8.44 19.44
N ARG A 173 -3.45 7.99 20.32
CA ARG A 173 -2.00 8.31 20.25
C ARG A 173 -1.25 7.57 19.15
N GLN A 174 -1.87 6.58 18.49
CA GLN A 174 -1.20 5.80 17.45
C GLN A 174 -0.80 6.69 16.27
N ILE A 175 0.47 6.58 15.87
CA ILE A 175 1.05 7.29 14.73
C ILE A 175 0.74 6.53 13.44
N LYS A 176 0.34 7.25 12.40
CA LYS A 176 0.04 6.72 11.07
C LYS A 176 0.76 7.51 9.99
N SER A 177 1.44 6.80 9.10
CA SER A 177 1.92 7.35 7.84
C SER A 177 0.80 7.21 6.81
N LEU A 178 0.33 8.32 6.29
CA LEU A 178 -0.84 8.41 5.43
C LEU A 178 -0.46 8.88 4.02
N VAL A 179 -1.14 8.37 3.00
CA VAL A 179 -0.97 8.83 1.62
C VAL A 179 -2.31 8.83 0.87
N PRO A 180 -2.67 9.94 0.20
CA PRO A 180 -3.86 9.98 -0.65
C PRO A 180 -3.75 9.02 -1.84
N LEU A 181 -4.83 8.32 -2.18
CA LEU A 181 -4.88 7.40 -3.32
C LEU A 181 -4.50 8.09 -4.64
N ILE A 182 -4.93 9.32 -4.82
CA ILE A 182 -4.59 10.09 -6.02
C ILE A 182 -3.07 10.30 -6.16
N ASP A 183 -2.36 10.55 -5.05
CA ASP A 183 -0.92 10.73 -5.07
C ASP A 183 -0.18 9.41 -5.27
N VAL A 184 -0.76 8.28 -4.83
CA VAL A 184 -0.23 6.96 -5.18
C VAL A 184 -0.27 6.78 -6.70
N ALA A 185 -1.42 7.02 -7.35
CA ALA A 185 -1.55 6.91 -8.80
C ALA A 185 -0.60 7.85 -9.55
N ARG A 186 -0.48 9.11 -9.09
CA ARG A 186 0.46 10.09 -9.65
C ARG A 186 1.92 9.66 -9.49
N CYS A 187 2.27 9.06 -8.35
CA CYS A 187 3.62 8.57 -8.12
C CYS A 187 3.96 7.38 -9.04
N PHE A 188 3.02 6.47 -9.26
CA PHE A 188 3.22 5.38 -10.23
C PHE A 188 3.52 5.95 -11.63
N LYS A 189 2.70 6.88 -12.12
CA LYS A 189 2.92 7.55 -13.40
C LYS A 189 4.26 8.29 -13.43
N PHE A 190 4.60 9.02 -12.37
CA PHE A 190 5.88 9.72 -12.26
C PHE A 190 7.06 8.74 -12.39
N MET A 191 6.99 7.57 -11.75
CA MET A 191 8.04 6.56 -11.83
C MET A 191 8.15 5.89 -13.22
N GLU A 192 7.04 5.82 -13.98
CA GLU A 192 7.09 5.40 -15.39
C GLU A 192 7.95 6.36 -16.23
N GLU A 193 7.74 7.65 -16.05
CA GLU A 193 8.34 8.72 -16.86
C GLU A 193 9.80 8.99 -16.49
N LYS A 194 10.28 8.54 -15.33
CA LYS A 194 11.62 8.75 -14.79
C LYS A 194 12.57 7.59 -15.11
N ASN A 195 13.13 7.57 -16.33
CA ASN A 195 14.05 6.51 -16.77
C ASN A 195 15.35 6.45 -15.97
N GLU A 196 15.78 7.57 -15.40
CA GLU A 196 16.97 7.67 -14.55
C GLU A 196 16.79 7.01 -13.17
N ILE A 197 15.55 6.78 -12.74
CA ILE A 197 15.27 6.08 -11.47
C ILE A 197 15.23 4.58 -11.75
N GLN A 198 16.26 3.88 -11.29
CA GLN A 198 16.44 2.45 -11.50
C GLN A 198 16.90 1.77 -10.21
N SER A 199 16.37 0.58 -9.95
CA SER A 199 16.76 -0.29 -8.82
C SER A 199 16.69 0.42 -7.45
N GLU A 200 15.59 1.13 -7.23
CA GLU A 200 15.40 1.99 -6.08
C GLU A 200 14.18 1.62 -5.22
N VAL A 201 14.29 1.95 -3.94
CA VAL A 201 13.19 1.83 -2.96
C VAL A 201 12.84 3.21 -2.45
N PHE A 202 11.54 3.53 -2.39
CA PHE A 202 11.03 4.79 -1.84
C PHE A 202 9.91 4.54 -0.84
N ASN A 203 9.89 5.31 0.23
CA ASN A 203 8.73 5.42 1.10
C ASN A 203 7.74 6.41 0.47
N LEU A 204 6.55 5.94 0.14
CA LEU A 204 5.48 6.77 -0.40
C LEU A 204 4.45 7.04 0.70
N THR A 205 4.67 8.11 1.41
CA THR A 205 3.78 8.67 2.42
C THR A 205 3.79 10.19 2.32
N LYS A 206 2.64 10.82 2.58
CA LYS A 206 2.52 12.28 2.59
C LYS A 206 2.60 12.81 4.02
N ASP A 207 1.64 12.42 4.85
CA ASP A 207 1.44 12.96 6.19
C ASP A 207 1.75 11.91 7.26
N THR A 208 2.27 12.39 8.38
CA THR A 208 2.38 11.63 9.61
C THR A 208 1.44 12.25 10.62
N LEU A 209 0.36 11.56 10.96
CA LEU A 209 -0.66 12.02 11.90
C LEU A 209 -0.96 10.94 12.93
N THR A 210 -1.35 11.36 14.12
CA THR A 210 -1.99 10.48 15.09
C THR A 210 -3.45 10.21 14.71
N VAL A 211 -4.00 9.13 15.22
CA VAL A 211 -5.44 8.83 15.06
C VAL A 211 -6.29 9.97 15.61
N LYS A 212 -5.87 10.61 16.72
CA LYS A 212 -6.55 11.76 17.31
C LYS A 212 -6.56 12.98 16.38
N GLU A 213 -5.42 13.31 15.77
CA GLU A 213 -5.33 14.44 14.81
C GLU A 213 -6.26 14.22 13.61
N VAL A 214 -6.34 12.99 13.06
CA VAL A 214 -7.30 12.69 11.99
C VAL A 214 -8.75 12.86 12.47
N ALA A 215 -9.07 12.43 13.69
CA ALA A 215 -10.41 12.61 14.26
C ALA A 215 -10.74 14.11 14.49
N GLU A 216 -9.77 14.91 14.89
CA GLU A 216 -9.92 16.36 15.06
C GLU A 216 -10.18 17.06 13.72
N VAL A 217 -9.51 16.63 12.63
CA VAL A 217 -9.83 17.10 11.28
C VAL A 217 -11.29 16.78 10.93
N CYS A 218 -11.76 15.56 11.20
CA CYS A 218 -13.17 15.20 10.99
C CYS A 218 -14.11 16.08 11.85
N LYS A 219 -13.76 16.31 13.11
CA LYS A 219 -14.55 17.16 14.03
C LYS A 219 -14.63 18.60 13.56
N LYS A 220 -13.52 19.14 13.02
CA LYS A 220 -13.49 20.50 12.45
C LYS A 220 -14.46 20.64 11.27
N HIS A 221 -14.53 19.62 10.41
CA HIS A 221 -15.43 19.63 9.25
C HIS A 221 -16.88 19.28 9.58
N ASN A 222 -17.12 18.46 10.60
CA ASN A 222 -18.44 18.16 11.12
C ASN A 222 -18.51 18.30 12.66
N PRO A 223 -18.87 19.46 13.18
CA PRO A 223 -18.97 19.70 14.63
C PRO A 223 -20.00 18.83 15.37
N LYS A 224 -20.91 18.17 14.66
CA LYS A 224 -21.95 17.31 15.26
C LYS A 224 -21.42 15.96 15.75
N ILE A 225 -20.26 15.50 15.25
CA ILE A 225 -19.68 14.23 15.68
C ILE A 225 -19.19 14.28 17.11
N THR A 226 -19.11 13.12 17.74
CA THR A 226 -18.53 12.95 19.09
C THR A 226 -17.20 12.24 19.00
N LEU A 227 -16.19 12.72 19.72
CA LEU A 227 -14.93 12.01 19.93
C LEU A 227 -14.98 11.33 21.30
N LYS A 228 -14.75 10.00 21.33
CA LYS A 228 -14.74 9.20 22.57
C LYS A 228 -13.36 8.55 22.74
N GLU A 229 -12.56 9.08 23.62
CA GLU A 229 -11.30 8.45 24.01
C GLU A 229 -11.57 7.23 24.90
N THR A 230 -10.78 6.18 24.70
CA THR A 230 -10.80 4.97 25.53
C THR A 230 -9.37 4.64 25.98
N ASN A 231 -9.27 3.93 27.11
CA ASN A 231 -8.01 3.50 27.68
C ASN A 231 -7.60 2.08 27.22
N ASP A 232 -8.29 1.54 26.21
CA ASP A 232 -7.98 0.21 25.67
C ASP A 232 -6.53 0.15 25.21
N GLU A 233 -5.86 -0.93 25.55
CA GLU A 233 -4.51 -1.19 25.06
C GLU A 233 -4.50 -1.41 23.55
N VAL A 234 -3.48 -0.87 22.89
CA VAL A 234 -3.22 -1.10 21.47
C VAL A 234 -1.90 -1.85 21.30
N PRO A 235 -1.76 -2.71 20.27
CA PRO A 235 -0.57 -3.54 20.07
C PRO A 235 0.73 -2.74 19.99
N ASN A 236 0.67 -1.56 19.39
CA ASN A 236 1.77 -0.60 19.34
C ASN A 236 1.22 0.83 19.09
N LEU A 237 2.04 1.83 19.39
CA LEU A 237 1.74 3.23 19.09
C LEU A 237 2.14 3.63 17.67
N GLY A 238 2.66 2.69 16.88
CA GLY A 238 2.97 2.88 15.48
C GLY A 238 4.33 3.52 15.23
N PHE A 239 4.55 3.81 13.98
CA PHE A 239 5.77 4.39 13.46
C PHE A 239 5.45 5.31 12.27
N SER A 240 6.41 6.15 11.89
CA SER A 240 6.29 6.95 10.68
C SER A 240 7.44 6.74 9.73
N LEU A 241 7.13 6.89 8.43
CA LEU A 241 8.09 6.82 7.35
C LEU A 241 8.58 8.20 6.95
N SER A 242 9.84 8.29 6.55
CA SER A 242 10.39 9.47 5.89
C SER A 242 10.17 9.40 4.39
N ASN A 243 9.57 10.43 3.79
CA ASN A 243 9.41 10.56 2.33
C ASN A 243 10.51 11.43 1.68
N LYS A 244 11.53 11.83 2.43
CA LYS A 244 12.56 12.77 1.97
C LYS A 244 13.30 12.29 0.73
N LYS A 245 13.51 10.98 0.60
CA LYS A 245 14.16 10.39 -0.58
C LYS A 245 13.30 10.54 -1.83
N LEU A 246 11.99 10.28 -1.71
CA LEU A 246 11.04 10.46 -2.80
C LEU A 246 10.96 11.93 -3.25
N LEU A 247 10.84 12.87 -2.31
CA LEU A 247 10.77 14.30 -2.64
C LEU A 247 12.01 14.81 -3.36
N LYS A 248 13.19 14.26 -3.07
CA LYS A 248 14.44 14.61 -3.78
C LYS A 248 14.43 14.22 -5.27
N THR A 249 13.53 13.36 -5.72
CA THR A 249 13.37 13.03 -7.14
C THR A 249 12.59 14.09 -7.93
N GLY A 250 12.05 15.09 -7.24
CA GLY A 250 11.15 16.09 -7.82
C GLY A 250 9.67 15.67 -7.82
N PHE A 251 9.30 14.58 -7.12
CA PHE A 251 7.90 14.23 -6.94
C PHE A 251 7.22 15.22 -6.00
N GLU A 252 6.04 15.70 -6.40
CA GLU A 252 5.24 16.63 -5.61
C GLU A 252 3.85 16.03 -5.35
N PHE A 253 3.38 16.14 -4.10
CA PHE A 253 2.01 15.77 -3.74
C PHE A 253 1.00 16.78 -4.30
N LEU A 254 -0.20 16.31 -4.63
CA LEU A 254 -1.23 17.16 -5.27
C LEU A 254 -1.77 18.24 -4.34
N TYR A 255 -1.93 17.92 -3.06
CA TYR A 255 -2.44 18.85 -2.05
C TYR A 255 -1.37 19.09 -0.97
N ASN A 256 -1.23 20.33 -0.56
CA ASN A 256 -0.34 20.74 0.52
C ASN A 256 -1.10 20.81 1.85
#